data_e6a9b349ae4a7da72a820ee624019992
#
_entry.id   e6a9b349ae4a7da72a820ee624019992
#
_cell.length_a   1.000
_cell.length_b   1.000
_cell.length_c   1.000
_cell.angle_alpha   90.00
_cell.angle_beta   90.00
_cell.angle_gamma   90.00
#
_symmetry.space_group_name_H-M   'P 1'
#
loop_
_entity.id
_entity.type
_entity.pdbx_description
1 polymer ?
#
loop_
_entity_poly.entity_id
_entity_poly.type
_entity_poly.pdbx_seq_one_letter_code
_entity_poly.pdbx_strand_id
1 'polypeptide(L)'
;MSNLLLGSGLQPTVRLLKAGINVALGSDGSSGNAISMFEQAKFSMLLSRISEPDCDRWITAPRALRMATTNGAAVLGERGSLGVISPGAQADLAIIDLSKRAYRPLGDIWNHLVMYETGENVDTVLVGGEVVYRHGRCCKVDEEALLLEAEELAVADREANEPFLAEARAERPAFQSLILDALRRRISLERFAHLD
;
A
#
# COMPACT_ATOMS: atom_id res chain seq x y z
N MET A 1 -2.83 -3.40 3.26
CA MET A 1 -1.89 -3.88 4.32
C MET A 1 -2.39 -3.55 5.72
N SER A 2 -2.76 -2.33 6.04
CA SER A 2 -3.18 -1.94 7.41
C SER A 2 -4.27 -2.85 7.99
N ASN A 3 -5.29 -3.19 7.21
CA ASN A 3 -6.35 -4.13 7.63
C ASN A 3 -5.81 -5.50 8.08
N LEU A 4 -4.76 -6.00 7.41
CA LEU A 4 -4.13 -7.26 7.80
C LEU A 4 -3.36 -7.12 9.10
N LEU A 5 -2.62 -6.02 9.26
CA LEU A 5 -1.89 -5.71 10.49
C LEU A 5 -2.84 -5.60 11.70
N LEU A 6 -3.96 -4.93 11.51
CA LEU A 6 -4.96 -4.70 12.56
C LEU A 6 -5.97 -5.84 12.73
N GLY A 7 -5.92 -6.89 11.89
CA GLY A 7 -6.90 -7.97 11.92
C GLY A 7 -8.33 -7.51 11.58
N SER A 8 -8.48 -6.40 10.84
CA SER A 8 -9.79 -5.82 10.48
C SER A 8 -10.50 -6.56 9.36
N GLY A 9 -9.87 -7.60 8.78
CA GLY A 9 -10.43 -8.43 7.72
C GLY A 9 -9.96 -8.02 6.32
N LEU A 10 -10.54 -8.67 5.31
CA LEU A 10 -10.22 -8.46 3.90
C LEU A 10 -11.32 -7.65 3.22
N GLN A 11 -10.92 -6.64 2.46
CA GLN A 11 -11.85 -5.94 1.59
C GLN A 11 -12.31 -6.87 0.45
N PRO A 12 -13.61 -6.96 0.14
CA PRO A 12 -14.11 -7.82 -0.92
C PRO A 12 -13.85 -7.19 -2.31
N THR A 13 -12.59 -6.94 -2.62
CA THR A 13 -12.15 -6.18 -3.80
C THR A 13 -12.68 -6.77 -5.11
N VAL A 14 -12.61 -8.09 -5.27
CA VAL A 14 -13.11 -8.75 -6.50
C VAL A 14 -14.62 -8.54 -6.66
N ARG A 15 -15.40 -8.60 -5.57
CA ARG A 15 -16.85 -8.33 -5.62
C ARG A 15 -17.14 -6.89 -6.04
N LEU A 16 -16.41 -5.92 -5.50
CA LEU A 16 -16.54 -4.51 -5.87
C LEU A 16 -16.24 -4.30 -7.36
N LEU A 17 -15.15 -4.90 -7.85
CA LEU A 17 -14.78 -4.84 -9.26
C LEU A 17 -15.81 -5.50 -10.18
N LYS A 18 -16.42 -6.61 -9.76
CA LYS A 18 -17.54 -7.26 -10.47
C LYS A 18 -18.79 -6.38 -10.54
N ALA A 19 -19.05 -5.62 -9.50
CA ALA A 19 -20.16 -4.67 -9.45
C ALA A 19 -19.90 -3.39 -10.26
N GLY A 20 -18.77 -3.29 -10.99
CA GLY A 20 -18.40 -2.12 -11.78
C GLY A 20 -17.91 -0.94 -10.94
N ILE A 21 -17.65 -1.14 -9.66
CA ILE A 21 -17.16 -0.09 -8.77
C ILE A 21 -15.69 0.17 -9.07
N ASN A 22 -15.35 1.44 -9.22
CA ASN A 22 -13.96 1.85 -9.35
C ASN A 22 -13.24 1.65 -8.01
N VAL A 23 -12.22 0.80 -7.99
CA VAL A 23 -11.39 0.54 -6.82
C VAL A 23 -10.01 1.10 -7.05
N ALA A 24 -9.57 1.97 -6.16
CA ALA A 24 -8.22 2.49 -6.10
C ALA A 24 -7.48 1.92 -4.89
N LEU A 25 -6.15 1.92 -4.94
CA LEU A 25 -5.29 1.52 -3.83
C LEU A 25 -4.89 2.74 -3.00
N GLY A 26 -4.77 2.53 -1.70
CA GLY A 26 -4.24 3.49 -0.75
C GLY A 26 -3.46 2.77 0.36
N SER A 27 -2.49 3.44 0.94
CA SER A 27 -1.66 2.90 2.01
C SER A 27 -2.34 2.91 3.38
N ASP A 28 -3.37 3.75 3.57
CA ASP A 28 -3.95 4.07 4.87
C ASP A 28 -2.92 4.72 5.81
N GLY A 29 -3.03 4.53 7.12
CA GLY A 29 -2.07 5.08 8.08
C GLY A 29 -0.67 4.51 7.94
N SER A 30 0.35 5.35 8.20
CA SER A 30 1.77 4.97 8.15
C SER A 30 2.27 4.27 9.43
N SER A 31 1.45 4.18 10.47
CA SER A 31 1.83 3.56 11.75
C SER A 31 1.98 2.05 11.62
N GLY A 32 3.20 1.58 11.43
CA GLY A 32 3.55 0.15 11.39
C GLY A 32 3.38 -0.53 10.03
N ASN A 33 3.26 0.24 8.94
CA ASN A 33 3.01 -0.28 7.60
C ASN A 33 3.77 0.56 6.56
N ALA A 34 4.35 -0.10 5.58
CA ALA A 34 5.06 0.59 4.51
C ALA A 34 4.09 1.39 3.62
N ILE A 35 4.49 2.62 3.26
CA ILE A 35 3.73 3.52 2.37
C ILE A 35 4.05 3.21 0.89
N SER A 36 4.38 1.98 0.56
CA SER A 36 4.74 1.59 -0.80
C SER A 36 3.51 1.19 -1.61
N MET A 37 3.24 1.90 -2.70
CA MET A 37 2.18 1.54 -3.64
C MET A 37 2.49 0.26 -4.42
N PHE A 38 3.76 -0.10 -4.59
CA PHE A 38 4.15 -1.40 -5.15
C PHE A 38 3.70 -2.54 -4.24
N GLU A 39 3.91 -2.40 -2.92
CA GLU A 39 3.43 -3.38 -1.95
C GLU A 39 1.90 -3.46 -1.92
N GLN A 40 1.19 -2.32 -1.95
CA GLN A 40 -0.27 -2.33 -2.01
C GLN A 40 -0.78 -3.06 -3.27
N ALA A 41 -0.14 -2.84 -4.42
CA ALA A 41 -0.45 -3.54 -5.67
C ALA A 41 -0.21 -5.05 -5.54
N LYS A 42 0.93 -5.46 -4.98
CA LYS A 42 1.28 -6.86 -4.70
C LYS A 42 0.26 -7.53 -3.78
N PHE A 43 -0.07 -6.89 -2.66
CA PHE A 43 -1.05 -7.43 -1.72
C PHE A 43 -2.44 -7.54 -2.33
N SER A 44 -2.89 -6.55 -3.11
CA SER A 44 -4.19 -6.63 -3.79
C SER A 44 -4.28 -7.84 -4.71
N MET A 45 -3.19 -8.13 -5.44
CA MET A 45 -3.10 -9.28 -6.31
C MET A 45 -3.09 -10.61 -5.53
N LEU A 46 -2.28 -10.73 -4.48
CA LEU A 46 -2.16 -11.96 -3.69
C LEU A 46 -3.44 -12.26 -2.91
N LEU A 47 -4.04 -11.26 -2.28
CA LEU A 47 -5.28 -11.42 -1.51
C LEU A 47 -6.47 -11.78 -2.40
N SER A 48 -6.49 -11.35 -3.66
CA SER A 48 -7.53 -11.78 -4.59
C SER A 48 -7.56 -13.29 -4.80
N ARG A 49 -6.41 -13.95 -4.71
CA ARG A 49 -6.29 -15.41 -4.88
C ARG A 49 -6.82 -16.21 -3.68
N ILE A 50 -6.89 -15.56 -2.51
CA ILE A 50 -7.44 -16.18 -1.30
C ILE A 50 -8.95 -15.93 -1.22
N SER A 51 -9.41 -14.77 -1.69
CA SER A 51 -10.81 -14.34 -1.57
C SER A 51 -11.69 -14.70 -2.77
N GLU A 52 -11.13 -15.20 -3.89
CA GLU A 52 -11.86 -15.57 -5.10
C GLU A 52 -11.39 -16.91 -5.62
N PRO A 53 -12.24 -17.97 -5.59
CA PRO A 53 -11.88 -19.29 -6.06
C PRO A 53 -11.68 -19.37 -7.57
N ASP A 54 -12.33 -18.49 -8.34
CA ASP A 54 -12.24 -18.46 -9.80
C ASP A 54 -10.99 -17.69 -10.24
N CYS A 55 -9.99 -18.43 -10.75
CA CYS A 55 -8.71 -17.84 -11.14
C CYS A 55 -8.82 -16.83 -12.30
N ASP A 56 -9.85 -16.90 -13.14
CA ASP A 56 -10.07 -15.95 -14.24
C ASP A 56 -10.48 -14.56 -13.72
N ARG A 57 -10.84 -14.49 -12.44
CA ARG A 57 -11.27 -13.27 -11.77
C ARG A 57 -10.20 -12.65 -10.87
N TRP A 58 -9.07 -13.30 -10.73
CA TRP A 58 -7.98 -12.77 -9.91
C TRP A 58 -7.48 -11.42 -10.44
N ILE A 59 -7.01 -10.60 -9.53
CA ILE A 59 -6.39 -9.32 -9.89
C ILE A 59 -5.04 -9.63 -10.54
N THR A 60 -4.90 -9.24 -11.81
CA THR A 60 -3.64 -9.36 -12.56
C THR A 60 -2.71 -8.18 -12.24
N ALA A 61 -1.41 -8.31 -12.52
CA ALA A 61 -0.45 -7.24 -12.28
C ALA A 61 -0.80 -5.93 -13.02
N PRO A 62 -1.20 -5.94 -14.32
CA PRO A 62 -1.65 -4.71 -14.99
C PRO A 62 -2.89 -4.10 -14.33
N ARG A 63 -3.79 -4.92 -13.79
CA ARG A 63 -4.98 -4.42 -13.08
C ARG A 63 -4.60 -3.78 -11.76
N ALA A 64 -3.71 -4.39 -10.97
CA ALA A 64 -3.21 -3.83 -9.72
C ALA A 64 -2.52 -2.47 -9.93
N LEU A 65 -1.70 -2.36 -10.98
CA LEU A 65 -1.06 -1.08 -11.34
C LEU A 65 -2.08 -0.01 -11.75
N ARG A 66 -3.12 -0.36 -12.50
CA ARG A 66 -4.21 0.60 -12.79
C ARG A 66 -4.93 1.04 -11.52
N MET A 67 -5.13 0.16 -10.56
CA MET A 67 -5.71 0.52 -9.26
C MET A 67 -4.81 1.48 -8.48
N ALA A 68 -3.50 1.39 -8.65
CA ALA A 68 -2.51 2.29 -8.03
C ALA A 68 -2.32 3.62 -8.80
N THR A 69 -2.83 3.76 -10.02
CA THR A 69 -2.59 4.91 -10.91
C THR A 69 -3.90 5.49 -11.44
N THR A 70 -4.37 5.04 -12.60
CA THR A 70 -5.55 5.58 -13.30
C THR A 70 -6.83 5.53 -12.49
N ASN A 71 -7.01 4.49 -11.67
CA ASN A 71 -8.18 4.39 -10.81
C ASN A 71 -8.14 5.41 -9.67
N GLY A 72 -6.95 5.64 -9.09
CA GLY A 72 -6.71 6.69 -8.10
C GLY A 72 -7.00 8.08 -8.66
N ALA A 73 -6.48 8.38 -9.84
CA ALA A 73 -6.75 9.62 -10.55
C ALA A 73 -8.27 9.83 -10.77
N ALA A 74 -8.99 8.77 -11.14
CA ALA A 74 -10.44 8.84 -11.31
C ALA A 74 -11.20 9.13 -10.00
N VAL A 75 -10.71 8.64 -8.85
CA VAL A 75 -11.29 8.96 -7.52
C VAL A 75 -11.09 10.43 -7.17
N LEU A 76 -9.95 10.99 -7.56
CA LEU A 76 -9.61 12.41 -7.35
C LEU A 76 -10.31 13.37 -8.34
N GLY A 77 -11.05 12.85 -9.32
CA GLY A 77 -11.66 13.68 -10.38
C GLY A 77 -10.71 14.02 -11.53
N GLU A 78 -9.49 13.49 -11.50
CA GLU A 78 -8.39 13.79 -12.43
C GLU A 78 -8.23 12.73 -13.55
N ARG A 79 -9.36 12.14 -13.98
CA ARG A 79 -9.35 11.13 -15.05
C ARG A 79 -8.78 11.68 -16.34
N GLY A 80 -7.69 11.05 -16.82
CA GLY A 80 -7.02 11.42 -18.07
C GLY A 80 -5.98 12.52 -17.92
N SER A 81 -5.95 13.27 -16.80
CA SER A 81 -4.91 14.24 -16.49
C SER A 81 -3.81 13.67 -15.60
N LEU A 82 -4.14 12.69 -14.75
CA LEU A 82 -3.21 11.98 -13.86
C LEU A 82 -3.24 10.47 -14.10
N GLY A 83 -2.17 9.78 -13.70
CA GLY A 83 -2.05 8.33 -13.72
C GLY A 83 -1.92 7.72 -15.13
N VAL A 84 -1.68 8.53 -16.14
CA VAL A 84 -1.50 8.15 -17.55
C VAL A 84 -0.26 8.83 -18.14
N ILE A 85 0.35 8.18 -19.13
CA ILE A 85 1.41 8.78 -19.96
C ILE A 85 0.77 9.10 -21.31
N SER A 86 0.35 10.34 -21.46
CA SER A 86 -0.25 10.83 -22.73
C SER A 86 0.01 12.31 -22.92
N PRO A 87 0.01 12.82 -24.18
CA PRO A 87 0.13 14.24 -24.43
C PRO A 87 -0.96 15.05 -23.70
N GLY A 88 -0.54 16.08 -22.98
CA GLY A 88 -1.44 16.95 -22.20
C GLY A 88 -1.73 16.47 -20.77
N ALA A 89 -1.31 15.26 -20.40
CA ALA A 89 -1.37 14.81 -19.00
C ALA A 89 -0.27 15.46 -18.15
N GLN A 90 -0.49 15.52 -16.86
CA GLN A 90 0.51 15.96 -15.90
C GLN A 90 1.68 14.98 -15.87
N ALA A 91 2.90 15.52 -15.79
CA ALA A 91 4.11 14.72 -15.76
C ALA A 91 4.46 14.25 -14.33
N ASP A 92 3.55 13.45 -13.74
CA ASP A 92 3.78 12.73 -12.49
C ASP A 92 4.27 11.33 -12.84
N LEU A 93 5.59 11.12 -12.78
CA LEU A 93 6.25 9.96 -13.35
C LEU A 93 7.24 9.35 -12.35
N ALA A 94 7.30 8.04 -12.29
CA ALA A 94 8.38 7.30 -11.65
C ALA A 94 9.19 6.55 -12.74
N ILE A 95 10.47 6.83 -12.82
CA ILE A 95 11.41 6.17 -13.75
C ILE A 95 12.13 5.08 -12.97
N ILE A 96 12.08 3.85 -13.48
CA ILE A 96 12.62 2.66 -12.82
C ILE A 96 13.83 2.16 -13.61
N ASP A 97 14.91 1.88 -12.91
CA ASP A 97 16.13 1.31 -13.51
C ASP A 97 16.00 -0.21 -13.68
N LEU A 98 15.71 -0.64 -14.90
CA LEU A 98 15.57 -2.05 -15.27
C LEU A 98 16.92 -2.79 -15.37
N SER A 99 18.05 -2.12 -15.19
CA SER A 99 19.37 -2.77 -15.15
C SER A 99 19.64 -3.53 -13.85
N LYS A 100 18.85 -3.29 -12.83
CA LYS A 100 18.98 -3.86 -11.49
C LYS A 100 18.62 -5.34 -11.43
N ARG A 101 19.09 -6.01 -10.36
CA ARG A 101 18.92 -7.45 -10.16
C ARG A 101 17.46 -7.89 -10.17
N ALA A 102 16.54 -7.09 -9.63
CA ALA A 102 15.12 -7.38 -9.60
C ALA A 102 14.49 -7.59 -10.99
N TYR A 103 15.15 -7.09 -12.05
CA TYR A 103 14.68 -7.15 -13.43
C TYR A 103 15.53 -8.06 -14.32
N ARG A 104 16.46 -8.85 -13.76
CA ARG A 104 17.35 -9.71 -14.55
C ARG A 104 17.27 -11.17 -14.13
N PRO A 105 16.89 -12.10 -15.06
CA PRO A 105 16.46 -11.84 -16.44
C PRO A 105 15.06 -11.17 -16.47
N LEU A 106 14.84 -10.24 -17.41
CA LEU A 106 13.54 -9.60 -17.57
C LEU A 106 12.56 -10.57 -18.26
N GLY A 107 11.47 -10.85 -17.58
CA GLY A 107 10.33 -11.58 -18.11
C GLY A 107 9.17 -10.62 -18.40
N ASP A 108 7.98 -10.94 -17.86
CA ASP A 108 6.83 -10.05 -17.93
C ASP A 108 7.06 -8.82 -17.03
N ILE A 109 7.19 -7.65 -17.65
CA ILE A 109 7.46 -6.39 -16.94
C ILE A 109 6.40 -6.05 -15.89
N TRP A 110 5.13 -6.34 -16.15
CA TRP A 110 4.04 -6.05 -15.23
C TRP A 110 4.15 -6.88 -13.95
N ASN A 111 4.49 -8.16 -14.11
CA ASN A 111 4.73 -9.01 -12.96
C ASN A 111 6.00 -8.61 -12.21
N HIS A 112 7.06 -8.18 -12.91
CA HIS A 112 8.24 -7.66 -12.23
C HIS A 112 7.92 -6.42 -11.40
N LEU A 113 7.19 -5.46 -11.94
CA LEU A 113 6.78 -4.24 -11.24
C LEU A 113 5.92 -4.52 -10.00
N VAL A 114 5.05 -5.52 -10.05
CA VAL A 114 4.15 -5.79 -8.92
C VAL A 114 4.76 -6.75 -7.91
N MET A 115 5.51 -7.76 -8.37
CA MET A 115 5.98 -8.83 -7.47
C MET A 115 7.36 -8.58 -6.87
N TYR A 116 8.23 -7.88 -7.59
CA TYR A 116 9.63 -7.74 -7.22
C TYR A 116 10.06 -6.31 -6.92
N GLU A 117 9.33 -5.29 -7.40
CA GLU A 117 9.64 -3.90 -7.09
C GLU A 117 9.22 -3.55 -5.65
N THR A 118 10.11 -2.86 -4.94
CA THR A 118 9.90 -2.36 -3.58
C THR A 118 9.95 -0.84 -3.49
N GLY A 119 10.41 -0.18 -4.55
CA GLY A 119 10.75 1.23 -4.63
C GLY A 119 12.27 1.47 -4.71
N GLU A 120 13.09 0.48 -4.37
CA GLU A 120 14.55 0.60 -4.36
C GLU A 120 15.18 0.81 -5.75
N ASN A 121 14.46 0.41 -6.81
CA ASN A 121 14.94 0.55 -8.17
C ASN A 121 14.35 1.79 -8.88
N VAL A 122 13.61 2.63 -8.15
CA VAL A 122 13.17 3.93 -8.66
C VAL A 122 14.37 4.86 -8.75
N ASP A 123 14.72 5.28 -9.96
CA ASP A 123 15.85 6.17 -10.21
C ASP A 123 15.45 7.64 -10.07
N THR A 124 14.33 8.02 -10.68
CA THR A 124 13.88 9.42 -10.71
C THR A 124 12.36 9.49 -10.53
N VAL A 125 11.90 10.46 -9.75
CA VAL A 125 10.48 10.81 -9.64
C VAL A 125 10.28 12.26 -10.07
N LEU A 126 9.28 12.45 -10.91
CA LEU A 126 8.80 13.77 -11.31
C LEU A 126 7.39 13.99 -10.76
N VAL A 127 7.11 15.21 -10.31
CA VAL A 127 5.78 15.69 -9.94
C VAL A 127 5.54 17.00 -10.69
N GLY A 128 4.48 17.06 -11.48
CA GLY A 128 4.21 18.21 -12.34
C GLY A 128 5.35 18.55 -13.33
N GLY A 129 6.18 17.55 -13.67
CA GLY A 129 7.36 17.73 -14.54
C GLY A 129 8.63 18.17 -13.78
N GLU A 130 8.54 18.46 -12.50
CA GLU A 130 9.70 18.81 -11.67
C GLU A 130 10.30 17.56 -11.03
N VAL A 131 11.63 17.40 -11.09
CA VAL A 131 12.33 16.30 -10.44
C VAL A 131 12.35 16.53 -8.93
N VAL A 132 11.68 15.62 -8.18
CA VAL A 132 11.60 15.67 -6.72
C VAL A 132 12.46 14.61 -6.03
N TYR A 133 12.83 13.56 -6.76
CA TYR A 133 13.70 12.49 -6.27
C TYR A 133 14.61 12.02 -7.40
N ARG A 134 15.89 11.78 -7.12
CA ARG A 134 16.86 11.27 -8.10
C ARG A 134 17.99 10.52 -7.41
N HIS A 135 18.35 9.36 -7.96
CA HIS A 135 19.50 8.55 -7.54
C HIS A 135 19.51 8.26 -6.03
N GLY A 136 18.38 7.90 -5.46
CA GLY A 136 18.28 7.53 -4.05
C GLY A 136 18.14 8.72 -3.08
N ARG A 137 17.91 9.96 -3.57
CA ARG A 137 17.84 11.16 -2.73
C ARG A 137 16.64 12.05 -3.09
N CYS A 138 15.99 12.59 -2.08
CA CYS A 138 15.02 13.66 -2.27
C CYS A 138 15.74 14.96 -2.70
N CYS A 139 15.18 15.65 -3.71
CA CYS A 139 15.74 16.90 -4.22
C CYS A 139 15.18 18.14 -3.50
N LYS A 140 14.22 17.95 -2.59
CA LYS A 140 13.45 19.05 -1.99
C LYS A 140 13.75 19.29 -0.51
N VAL A 141 14.31 18.31 0.16
CA VAL A 141 14.61 18.37 1.60
C VAL A 141 16.01 17.81 1.87
N ASP A 142 16.62 18.24 2.95
CA ASP A 142 17.80 17.60 3.52
C ASP A 142 17.34 16.38 4.32
N GLU A 143 17.40 15.20 3.67
CA GLU A 143 16.96 13.94 4.28
C GLU A 143 17.78 13.57 5.51
N GLU A 144 19.10 13.85 5.51
CA GLU A 144 19.98 13.52 6.62
C GLU A 144 19.62 14.33 7.86
N ALA A 145 19.45 15.64 7.70
CA ALA A 145 19.01 16.51 8.79
C ALA A 145 17.63 16.11 9.33
N LEU A 146 16.69 15.79 8.42
CA LEU A 146 15.34 15.36 8.80
C LEU A 146 15.34 14.04 9.57
N LEU A 147 16.17 13.08 9.16
CA LEU A 147 16.29 11.78 9.84
C LEU A 147 16.88 11.94 11.25
N LEU A 148 17.90 12.78 11.42
CA LEU A 148 18.47 13.07 12.75
C LEU A 148 17.43 13.71 13.68
N GLU A 149 16.67 14.69 13.20
CA GLU A 149 15.59 15.31 13.98
C GLU A 149 14.51 14.28 14.34
N ALA A 150 14.12 13.42 13.41
CA ALA A 150 13.15 12.37 13.66
C ALA A 150 13.63 11.34 14.70
N GLU A 151 14.92 10.98 14.71
CA GLU A 151 15.51 10.12 15.73
C GLU A 151 15.46 10.76 17.12
N GLU A 152 15.81 12.04 17.25
CA GLU A 152 15.72 12.78 18.52
C GLU A 152 14.29 12.84 19.04
N LEU A 153 13.33 13.18 18.16
CA LEU A 153 11.91 13.23 18.50
C LEU A 153 11.37 11.85 18.91
N ALA A 154 11.80 10.77 18.24
CA ALA A 154 11.37 9.42 18.57
C ALA A 154 11.86 8.95 19.95
N VAL A 155 13.03 9.41 20.40
CA VAL A 155 13.52 9.16 21.77
C VAL A 155 12.64 9.87 22.79
N ALA A 156 12.41 11.18 22.59
CA ALA A 156 11.58 11.99 23.49
C ALA A 156 10.13 11.49 23.56
N ASP A 157 9.55 11.09 22.42
CA ASP A 157 8.20 10.53 22.34
C ASP A 157 8.09 9.21 23.11
N ARG A 158 9.09 8.32 22.96
CA ARG A 158 9.12 7.05 23.69
C ARG A 158 9.15 7.23 25.20
N GLU A 159 9.99 8.16 25.68
CA GLU A 159 10.09 8.48 27.11
C GLU A 159 8.79 9.07 27.63
N ALA A 160 8.19 10.01 26.91
CA ALA A 160 6.93 10.65 27.28
C ALA A 160 5.75 9.66 27.32
N ASN A 161 5.72 8.68 26.42
CA ASN A 161 4.62 7.74 26.30
C ASN A 161 4.80 6.45 27.12
N GLU A 162 5.96 6.20 27.73
CA GLU A 162 6.20 4.96 28.49
C GLU A 162 5.16 4.73 29.63
N PRO A 163 4.71 5.71 30.42
CA PRO A 163 3.67 5.52 31.41
C PRO A 163 2.35 5.03 30.79
N PHE A 164 1.92 5.64 29.68
CA PHE A 164 0.72 5.25 28.94
C PHE A 164 0.84 3.82 28.35
N LEU A 165 2.01 3.50 27.79
CA LEU A 165 2.27 2.16 27.25
C LEU A 165 2.29 1.08 28.34
N ALA A 166 2.77 1.40 29.55
CA ALA A 166 2.74 0.50 30.68
C ALA A 166 1.30 0.21 31.12
N GLU A 167 0.45 1.24 31.20
CA GLU A 167 -0.97 1.09 31.49
C GLU A 167 -1.68 0.25 30.42
N ALA A 168 -1.48 0.56 29.13
CA ALA A 168 -2.06 -0.20 28.03
C ALA A 168 -1.63 -1.68 28.03
N ARG A 169 -0.38 -1.97 28.40
CA ARG A 169 0.09 -3.36 28.57
C ARG A 169 -0.61 -4.08 29.71
N ALA A 170 -0.88 -3.40 30.82
CA ALA A 170 -1.60 -3.95 31.96
C ALA A 170 -3.06 -4.28 31.64
N GLU A 171 -3.72 -3.48 30.82
CA GLU A 171 -5.09 -3.69 30.37
C GLU A 171 -5.25 -4.74 29.25
N ARG A 172 -4.17 -5.11 28.58
CA ARG A 172 -4.19 -6.05 27.45
C ARG A 172 -5.00 -7.34 27.69
N PRO A 173 -4.94 -8.02 28.85
CA PRO A 173 -5.72 -9.24 29.09
C PRO A 173 -7.24 -9.01 29.05
N ALA A 174 -7.72 -7.86 29.54
CA ALA A 174 -9.13 -7.50 29.50
C ALA A 174 -9.59 -7.25 28.06
N PHE A 175 -8.83 -6.50 27.26
CA PHE A 175 -9.08 -6.30 25.84
C PHE A 175 -9.07 -7.63 25.06
N GLN A 176 -8.13 -8.50 25.33
CA GLN A 176 -8.06 -9.82 24.69
C GLN A 176 -9.31 -10.65 24.97
N SER A 177 -9.80 -10.64 26.21
CA SER A 177 -11.05 -11.32 26.59
C SER A 177 -12.25 -10.76 25.81
N LEU A 178 -12.39 -9.44 25.72
CA LEU A 178 -13.45 -8.78 24.95
C LEU A 178 -13.41 -9.14 23.46
N ILE A 179 -12.22 -9.16 22.87
CA ILE A 179 -12.04 -9.55 21.46
C ILE A 179 -12.45 -11.00 21.25
N LEU A 180 -12.01 -11.92 22.11
CA LEU A 180 -12.36 -13.33 22.01
C LEU A 180 -13.86 -13.56 22.18
N ASP A 181 -14.52 -12.84 23.08
CA ASP A 181 -15.98 -12.91 23.27
C ASP A 181 -16.72 -12.34 22.06
N ALA A 182 -16.22 -11.25 21.48
CA ALA A 182 -16.78 -10.69 20.25
C ALA A 182 -16.66 -11.64 19.05
N LEU A 183 -15.52 -12.34 18.92
CA LEU A 183 -15.29 -13.33 17.85
C LEU A 183 -16.17 -14.57 17.98
N ARG A 184 -16.58 -14.94 19.21
CA ARG A 184 -17.52 -16.06 19.45
C ARG A 184 -18.97 -15.73 19.08
N ARG A 185 -19.30 -14.44 18.97
CA ARG A 185 -20.64 -14.00 18.57
C ARG A 185 -20.76 -14.08 17.06
N ARG A 186 -21.75 -14.82 16.57
CA ARG A 186 -22.09 -14.77 15.14
C ARG A 186 -22.65 -13.38 14.82
N ILE A 187 -21.89 -12.62 14.02
CA ILE A 187 -22.31 -11.36 13.46
C ILE A 187 -22.46 -11.57 11.95
N SER A 188 -23.39 -10.85 11.32
CA SER A 188 -23.63 -10.93 9.86
C SER A 188 -22.46 -10.39 9.02
N LEU A 189 -21.45 -9.79 9.65
CA LEU A 189 -20.23 -9.30 9.01
C LEU A 189 -19.13 -10.33 9.15
N GLU A 190 -18.76 -10.95 8.07
CA GLU A 190 -17.67 -11.90 7.99
C GLU A 190 -16.35 -11.18 7.72
N ARG A 191 -15.40 -11.33 8.66
CA ARG A 191 -14.07 -10.73 8.57
C ARG A 191 -13.09 -11.53 7.74
N PHE A 192 -13.38 -12.80 7.53
CA PHE A 192 -12.49 -13.72 6.83
C PHE A 192 -13.11 -14.17 5.51
N ALA A 193 -12.26 -14.41 4.54
CA ALA A 193 -12.71 -15.06 3.31
C ALA A 193 -13.22 -16.47 3.64
N HIS A 194 -14.47 -16.80 3.22
CA HIS A 194 -14.92 -18.19 3.30
C HIS A 194 -14.16 -19.01 2.29
N LEU A 195 -13.58 -20.09 2.78
CA LEU A 195 -13.08 -21.21 2.01
C LEU A 195 -14.19 -22.29 2.08
N ASP A 196 -15.36 -22.01 1.48
CA ASP A 196 -16.39 -23.00 1.25
C ASP A 196 -16.11 -23.77 -0.05
#